data_596783d6f11272e7767e1dccacb080c7
#
_entry.id   596783d6f11272e7767e1dccacb080c7
#
_cell.length_a   1.000
_cell.length_b   1.000
_cell.length_c   1.000
_cell.angle_alpha   90.00
_cell.angle_beta   90.00
_cell.angle_gamma   90.00
#
_symmetry.space_group_name_H-M   'P 1'
#
loop_
_entity.id
_entity.type
_entity.pdbx_description
1 polymer ?
#
loop_
_entity_poly.entity_id
_entity_poly.type
_entity_poly.pdbx_seq_one_letter_code
_entity_poly.pdbx_strand_id
1 'polypeptide(L)'
;EPTTACNLRCPECPSGMRAFTRPTGNLKKDFFRSTIDEISKELMYLIFYFHGEPYINPDFLDMVEYAHRKGIYTITSTNGHFLNDENAKKTIESGLDRLIISVDGTTQEVYENYRIAGKLETVLKGAENVVKWKKKLRSKTPHIIFQFLVVRPNEHQIPEIYQLAKRIGVDEVKLKTAQ
;
A
#
# COMPACT_ATOMS: atom_id res chain seq x y z
N GLU A 1 -9.89 7.21 -3.31
CA GLU A 1 -9.61 6.60 -1.99
C GLU A 1 -10.58 5.47 -1.71
N PRO A 2 -10.12 4.23 -1.48
CA PRO A 2 -11.02 3.13 -1.09
C PRO A 2 -11.66 3.33 0.28
N THR A 3 -10.95 3.99 1.18
CA THR A 3 -11.41 4.36 2.54
C THR A 3 -10.62 5.54 3.08
N THR A 4 -11.21 6.25 4.05
CA THR A 4 -10.50 7.27 4.84
C THR A 4 -10.03 6.74 6.20
N ALA A 5 -10.44 5.51 6.58
CA ALA A 5 -10.00 4.87 7.81
C ALA A 5 -8.53 4.43 7.72
N CYS A 6 -7.79 4.53 8.83
CA CYS A 6 -6.45 4.01 8.97
C CYS A 6 -6.25 3.44 10.39
N ASN A 7 -5.47 2.37 10.49
CA ASN A 7 -5.10 1.77 11.78
C ASN A 7 -3.91 2.46 12.45
N LEU A 8 -3.13 3.26 11.71
CA LEU A 8 -1.97 3.99 12.23
C LEU A 8 -2.31 5.42 12.67
N ARG A 9 -1.36 6.06 13.37
CA ARG A 9 -1.47 7.43 13.90
C ARG A 9 -0.25 8.29 13.50
N CYS A 10 0.13 8.23 12.22
CA CYS A 10 1.25 9.01 11.70
C CYS A 10 1.01 10.51 11.91
N PRO A 11 2.01 11.27 12.46
CA PRO A 11 1.81 12.64 12.95
C PRO A 11 1.55 13.67 11.86
N GLU A 12 2.02 13.45 10.64
CA GLU A 12 1.84 14.38 9.49
C GLU A 12 0.71 13.95 8.54
N CYS A 13 -0.07 12.92 8.92
CA CYS A 13 -1.10 12.38 8.06
C CYS A 13 -2.50 12.71 8.60
N PRO A 14 -3.39 13.36 7.82
CA PRO A 14 -4.75 13.66 8.26
C PRO A 14 -5.53 12.45 8.75
N SER A 15 -5.33 11.27 8.14
CA SER A 15 -5.92 10.00 8.63
C SER A 15 -5.34 9.58 9.98
N GLY A 16 -4.04 9.73 10.17
CA GLY A 16 -3.35 9.41 11.43
C GLY A 16 -3.76 10.33 12.57
N MET A 17 -3.83 11.62 12.29
CA MET A 17 -4.25 12.66 13.25
C MET A 17 -5.76 12.68 13.52
N ARG A 18 -6.56 11.92 12.77
CA ARG A 18 -8.04 11.99 12.81
C ARG A 18 -8.58 13.41 12.51
N ALA A 19 -7.91 14.16 11.66
CA ALA A 19 -8.16 15.57 11.38
C ALA A 19 -9.15 15.82 10.22
N PHE A 20 -9.89 14.80 9.80
CA PHE A 20 -10.91 14.97 8.76
C PHE A 20 -12.14 15.71 9.26
N THR A 21 -12.63 16.65 8.44
CA THR A 21 -13.93 17.31 8.63
C THR A 21 -15.08 16.55 7.99
N ARG A 22 -14.77 15.54 7.14
CA ARG A 22 -15.75 14.66 6.50
C ARG A 22 -15.87 13.33 7.26
N PRO A 23 -17.02 12.63 7.16
CA PRO A 23 -17.19 11.32 7.77
C PRO A 23 -16.16 10.31 7.27
N THR A 24 -15.68 9.45 8.17
CA THR A 24 -14.90 8.28 7.82
C THR A 24 -15.80 7.22 7.20
N GLY A 25 -15.38 6.64 6.08
CA GLY A 25 -16.17 5.62 5.39
C GLY A 25 -15.41 4.89 4.29
N ASN A 26 -16.09 3.89 3.73
CA ASN A 26 -15.59 3.08 2.62
C ASN A 26 -16.29 3.46 1.32
N LEU A 27 -15.52 3.50 0.24
CA LEU A 27 -16.06 3.56 -1.11
C LEU A 27 -16.90 2.30 -1.38
N LYS A 28 -18.13 2.47 -1.86
CA LYS A 28 -19.03 1.37 -2.16
C LYS A 28 -18.67 0.75 -3.52
N LYS A 29 -18.62 -0.58 -3.57
CA LYS A 29 -18.24 -1.33 -4.77
C LYS A 29 -19.13 -1.03 -5.98
N ASP A 30 -20.44 -0.94 -5.79
CA ASP A 30 -21.38 -0.70 -6.90
C ASP A 30 -21.23 0.72 -7.46
N PHE A 31 -21.04 1.73 -6.59
CA PHE A 31 -20.74 3.08 -7.04
C PHE A 31 -19.40 3.15 -7.79
N PHE A 32 -18.38 2.45 -7.29
CA PHE A 32 -17.10 2.37 -7.99
C PHE A 32 -17.25 1.76 -9.40
N ARG A 33 -17.97 0.63 -9.50
CA ARG A 33 -18.18 -0.07 -10.78
C ARG A 33 -18.91 0.80 -11.79
N SER A 34 -20.01 1.44 -11.39
CA SER A 34 -20.74 2.34 -12.29
C SER A 34 -19.87 3.50 -12.78
N THR A 35 -19.08 4.10 -11.88
CA THR A 35 -18.15 5.18 -12.25
C THR A 35 -17.09 4.67 -13.24
N ILE A 36 -16.48 3.52 -12.98
CA ILE A 36 -15.46 2.95 -13.88
C ILE A 36 -16.08 2.61 -15.25
N ASP A 37 -17.30 2.08 -15.30
CA ASP A 37 -17.97 1.78 -16.56
C ASP A 37 -18.16 3.03 -17.44
N GLU A 38 -18.43 4.19 -16.82
CA GLU A 38 -18.60 5.45 -17.55
C GLU A 38 -17.28 5.97 -18.13
N ILE A 39 -16.14 5.83 -17.39
CA ILE A 39 -14.88 6.51 -17.75
C ILE A 39 -13.79 5.56 -18.26
N SER A 40 -14.00 4.23 -18.25
CA SER A 40 -12.95 3.24 -18.52
C SER A 40 -12.33 3.34 -19.92
N LYS A 41 -13.04 3.91 -20.90
CA LYS A 41 -12.53 4.08 -22.26
C LYS A 41 -11.39 5.10 -22.36
N GLU A 42 -11.42 6.13 -21.50
CA GLU A 42 -10.44 7.21 -21.46
C GLU A 42 -9.43 7.05 -20.31
N LEU A 43 -9.75 6.19 -19.31
CA LEU A 43 -8.93 6.03 -18.10
C LEU A 43 -7.83 4.99 -18.29
N MET A 44 -6.59 5.43 -18.41
CA MET A 44 -5.41 4.55 -18.52
C MET A 44 -4.79 4.19 -17.17
N TYR A 45 -4.98 5.01 -16.14
CA TYR A 45 -4.26 4.91 -14.88
C TYR A 45 -5.14 5.27 -13.68
N LEU A 46 -5.16 4.43 -12.65
CA LEU A 46 -5.98 4.62 -11.45
C LEU A 46 -5.16 4.45 -10.17
N ILE A 47 -5.12 5.51 -9.37
CA ILE A 47 -4.49 5.52 -8.05
C ILE A 47 -5.52 5.17 -6.98
N PHE A 48 -5.34 4.03 -6.31
CA PHE A 48 -6.19 3.54 -5.22
C PHE A 48 -5.70 3.99 -3.84
N TYR A 49 -5.09 5.15 -3.73
CA TYR A 49 -4.71 5.71 -2.43
C TYR A 49 -4.63 7.24 -2.49
N PHE A 50 -4.86 7.86 -1.36
CA PHE A 50 -4.54 9.25 -1.03
C PHE A 50 -4.46 9.38 0.48
N HIS A 51 -5.58 9.11 1.17
CA HIS A 51 -5.67 8.97 2.61
C HIS A 51 -6.22 7.59 2.98
N GLY A 52 -6.09 7.22 4.29
CA GLY A 52 -6.55 5.93 4.79
C GLY A 52 -5.62 4.77 4.45
N GLU A 53 -6.05 3.59 4.85
CA GLU A 53 -5.40 2.32 4.53
C GLU A 53 -6.33 1.51 3.62
N PRO A 54 -6.00 1.33 2.34
CA PRO A 54 -6.89 0.70 1.36
C PRO A 54 -7.42 -0.67 1.78
N TYR A 55 -6.61 -1.50 2.41
CA TYR A 55 -6.97 -2.85 2.84
C TYR A 55 -7.99 -2.91 3.99
N ILE A 56 -8.36 -1.78 4.60
CA ILE A 56 -9.47 -1.70 5.56
C ILE A 56 -10.83 -1.81 4.83
N ASN A 57 -10.91 -1.39 3.57
CA ASN A 57 -12.10 -1.59 2.79
C ASN A 57 -12.17 -3.05 2.31
N PRO A 58 -13.15 -3.87 2.73
CA PRO A 58 -13.24 -5.28 2.35
C PRO A 58 -13.41 -5.50 0.84
N ASP A 59 -13.98 -4.52 0.13
CA ASP A 59 -14.21 -4.58 -1.31
C ASP A 59 -13.01 -4.06 -2.14
N PHE A 60 -11.91 -3.66 -1.49
CA PHE A 60 -10.79 -2.99 -2.17
C PHE A 60 -10.20 -3.82 -3.30
N LEU A 61 -9.85 -5.08 -3.04
CA LEU A 61 -9.22 -5.94 -4.05
C LEU A 61 -10.18 -6.33 -5.19
N ASP A 62 -11.48 -6.44 -4.90
CA ASP A 62 -12.50 -6.62 -5.93
C ASP A 62 -12.59 -5.40 -6.87
N MET A 63 -12.41 -4.18 -6.34
CA MET A 63 -12.36 -2.96 -7.15
C MET A 63 -11.10 -2.92 -8.02
N VAL A 64 -9.95 -3.35 -7.47
CA VAL A 64 -8.70 -3.47 -8.24
C VAL A 64 -8.88 -4.44 -9.40
N GLU A 65 -9.39 -5.63 -9.12
CA GLU A 65 -9.66 -6.65 -10.14
C GLU A 65 -10.60 -6.13 -11.23
N TYR A 66 -11.64 -5.40 -10.84
CA TYR A 66 -12.59 -4.81 -11.78
C TYR A 66 -11.92 -3.80 -12.70
N ALA A 67 -11.10 -2.89 -12.16
CA ALA A 67 -10.35 -1.92 -12.95
C ALA A 67 -9.32 -2.61 -13.87
N HIS A 68 -8.61 -3.62 -13.36
CA HIS A 68 -7.67 -4.41 -14.14
C HIS A 68 -8.34 -5.09 -15.35
N ARG A 69 -9.52 -5.70 -15.18
CA ARG A 69 -10.30 -6.31 -16.27
C ARG A 69 -10.74 -5.30 -17.34
N LYS A 70 -10.81 -4.01 -17.02
CA LYS A 70 -11.08 -2.92 -17.96
C LYS A 70 -9.81 -2.42 -18.66
N GLY A 71 -8.65 -3.03 -18.40
CA GLY A 71 -7.35 -2.63 -18.96
C GLY A 71 -6.74 -1.38 -18.33
N ILE A 72 -7.23 -0.98 -17.15
CA ILE A 72 -6.73 0.20 -16.44
C ILE A 72 -5.53 -0.19 -15.58
N TYR A 73 -4.40 0.52 -15.74
CA TYR A 73 -3.23 0.34 -14.88
C TYR A 73 -3.52 0.80 -13.45
N THR A 74 -3.30 -0.07 -12.48
CA THR A 74 -3.70 0.17 -11.09
C THR A 74 -2.50 0.25 -10.14
N ILE A 75 -2.56 1.20 -9.21
CA ILE A 75 -1.53 1.37 -8.18
C ILE A 75 -2.17 1.62 -6.83
N THR A 76 -1.58 1.05 -5.79
CA THR A 76 -1.93 1.36 -4.39
C THR A 76 -0.71 1.58 -3.53
N SER A 77 -0.93 2.26 -2.40
CA SER A 77 0.03 2.37 -1.30
C SER A 77 -0.62 1.87 -0.01
N THR A 78 0.12 1.09 0.75
CA THR A 78 -0.34 0.49 2.02
C THR A 78 0.71 0.67 3.12
N ASN A 79 0.26 0.71 4.34
CA ASN A 79 1.13 0.61 5.51
C ASN A 79 1.59 -0.83 5.80
N GLY A 80 1.11 -1.81 5.04
CA GLY A 80 1.56 -3.21 5.05
C GLY A 80 0.99 -4.11 6.15
N HIS A 81 0.20 -3.58 7.11
CA HIS A 81 -0.28 -4.37 8.25
C HIS A 81 -1.34 -5.42 7.90
N PHE A 82 -2.01 -5.24 6.78
CA PHE A 82 -3.08 -6.14 6.33
C PHE A 82 -2.63 -7.14 5.26
N LEU A 83 -1.32 -7.22 4.96
CA LEU A 83 -0.76 -8.15 3.97
C LEU A 83 -0.50 -9.55 4.58
N ASN A 84 -1.53 -10.10 5.26
CA ASN A 84 -1.49 -11.50 5.69
C ASN A 84 -1.45 -12.44 4.46
N ASP A 85 -1.32 -13.74 4.67
CA ASP A 85 -1.16 -14.71 3.58
C ASP A 85 -2.32 -14.68 2.58
N GLU A 86 -3.56 -14.55 3.06
CA GLU A 86 -4.77 -14.47 2.24
C GLU A 86 -4.81 -13.19 1.40
N ASN A 87 -4.65 -12.03 2.04
CA ASN A 87 -4.66 -10.74 1.34
C ASN A 87 -3.49 -10.60 0.36
N ALA A 88 -2.31 -11.11 0.72
CA ALA A 88 -1.17 -11.15 -0.19
C ALA A 88 -1.46 -11.97 -1.44
N LYS A 89 -2.08 -13.15 -1.29
CA LYS A 89 -2.53 -13.96 -2.43
C LYS A 89 -3.55 -13.21 -3.29
N LYS A 90 -4.60 -12.67 -2.67
CA LYS A 90 -5.64 -11.90 -3.38
C LYS A 90 -5.08 -10.67 -4.08
N THR A 91 -4.07 -10.01 -3.50
CA THR A 91 -3.38 -8.87 -4.15
C THR A 91 -2.75 -9.27 -5.48
N ILE A 92 -2.12 -10.45 -5.54
CA ILE A 92 -1.57 -10.94 -6.81
C ILE A 92 -2.69 -11.31 -7.80
N GLU A 93 -3.72 -12.00 -7.32
CA GLU A 93 -4.84 -12.47 -8.13
C GLU A 93 -5.71 -11.33 -8.67
N SER A 94 -5.79 -10.20 -7.97
CA SER A 94 -6.53 -9.01 -8.41
C SER A 94 -5.93 -8.32 -9.64
N GLY A 95 -4.70 -8.68 -10.02
CA GLY A 95 -4.02 -8.05 -11.15
C GLY A 95 -3.50 -6.64 -10.86
N LEU A 96 -3.35 -6.26 -9.57
CA LEU A 96 -2.73 -4.99 -9.19
C LEU A 96 -1.37 -4.83 -9.88
N ASP A 97 -1.14 -3.69 -10.56
CA ASP A 97 0.10 -3.47 -11.32
C ASP A 97 1.25 -2.97 -10.45
N ARG A 98 0.96 -2.15 -9.44
CA ARG A 98 2.00 -1.59 -8.57
C ARG A 98 1.53 -1.51 -7.11
N LEU A 99 2.37 -2.05 -6.22
CA LEU A 99 2.15 -2.03 -4.78
C LEU A 99 3.28 -1.26 -4.09
N ILE A 100 2.93 -0.17 -3.44
CA ILE A 100 3.84 0.61 -2.60
C ILE A 100 3.61 0.18 -1.15
N ILE A 101 4.65 -0.29 -0.49
CA ILE A 101 4.63 -0.61 0.95
C ILE A 101 5.48 0.43 1.67
N SER A 102 4.87 1.14 2.62
CA SER A 102 5.55 2.19 3.38
C SER A 102 6.37 1.58 4.52
N VAL A 103 7.70 1.72 4.44
CA VAL A 103 8.66 1.19 5.44
C VAL A 103 9.61 2.32 5.83
N ASP A 104 9.26 3.07 6.88
CA ASP A 104 9.98 4.30 7.26
C ASP A 104 10.99 4.07 8.41
N GLY A 105 11.54 2.86 8.49
CA GLY A 105 12.58 2.45 9.43
C GLY A 105 12.96 0.98 9.25
N THR A 106 14.18 0.61 9.62
CA THR A 106 14.69 -0.78 9.58
C THR A 106 14.73 -1.43 10.97
N THR A 107 14.49 -0.65 12.03
CA THR A 107 14.28 -1.11 13.40
C THR A 107 12.93 -0.65 13.90
N GLN A 108 12.31 -1.38 14.84
CA GLN A 108 11.00 -1.03 15.38
C GLN A 108 11.01 0.38 16.00
N GLU A 109 12.04 0.71 16.75
CA GLU A 109 12.18 2.01 17.41
C GLU A 109 12.13 3.16 16.39
N VAL A 110 12.95 3.10 15.34
CA VAL A 110 13.00 4.14 14.30
C VAL A 110 11.73 4.19 13.47
N TYR A 111 11.19 3.02 13.10
CA TYR A 111 9.94 2.91 12.36
C TYR A 111 8.77 3.56 13.09
N GLU A 112 8.64 3.29 14.40
CA GLU A 112 7.53 3.77 15.22
C GLU A 112 7.58 5.28 15.50
N ASN A 113 8.73 5.94 15.36
CA ASN A 113 8.84 7.39 15.48
C ASN A 113 7.91 8.13 14.51
N TYR A 114 7.69 7.59 13.32
CA TYR A 114 6.75 8.14 12.34
C TYR A 114 5.49 7.30 12.19
N ARG A 115 5.60 5.97 12.13
CA ARG A 115 4.49 5.03 11.98
C ARG A 115 3.90 4.63 13.33
N ILE A 116 3.41 5.62 14.08
CA ILE A 116 2.86 5.43 15.44
C ILE A 116 1.78 4.34 15.44
N ALA A 117 1.87 3.43 16.40
CA ALA A 117 1.07 2.20 16.52
C ALA A 117 1.35 1.13 15.43
N GLY A 118 2.38 1.33 14.61
CA GLY A 118 2.79 0.35 13.62
C GLY A 118 3.76 -0.70 14.18
N LYS A 119 3.71 -1.90 13.61
CA LYS A 119 4.60 -3.02 13.93
C LYS A 119 5.43 -3.39 12.72
N LEU A 120 6.72 -3.07 12.74
CA LEU A 120 7.63 -3.29 11.62
C LEU A 120 7.66 -4.77 11.19
N GLU A 121 7.74 -5.69 12.15
CA GLU A 121 7.75 -7.14 11.88
C GLU A 121 6.53 -7.57 11.05
N THR A 122 5.34 -7.06 11.38
CA THR A 122 4.10 -7.33 10.64
C THR A 122 4.20 -6.86 9.20
N VAL A 123 4.75 -5.67 8.97
CA VAL A 123 4.91 -5.07 7.64
C VAL A 123 5.91 -5.87 6.80
N LEU A 124 7.05 -6.23 7.39
CA LEU A 124 8.07 -7.03 6.70
C LEU A 124 7.53 -8.42 6.35
N LYS A 125 6.83 -9.06 7.29
CA LYS A 125 6.16 -10.35 7.03
C LYS A 125 5.11 -10.23 5.92
N GLY A 126 4.37 -9.12 5.90
CA GLY A 126 3.43 -8.81 4.82
C GLY A 126 4.12 -8.72 3.46
N ALA A 127 5.24 -8.00 3.38
CA ALA A 127 6.03 -7.90 2.15
C ALA A 127 6.56 -9.28 1.68
N GLU A 128 7.08 -10.09 2.61
CA GLU A 128 7.50 -11.48 2.32
C GLU A 128 6.35 -12.33 1.76
N ASN A 129 5.14 -12.20 2.32
CA ASN A 129 3.96 -12.91 1.83
C ASN A 129 3.64 -12.52 0.38
N VAL A 130 3.67 -11.22 0.05
CA VAL A 130 3.40 -10.75 -1.32
C VAL A 130 4.46 -11.29 -2.29
N VAL A 131 5.75 -11.20 -1.94
CA VAL A 131 6.84 -11.73 -2.78
C VAL A 131 6.71 -13.25 -2.95
N LYS A 132 6.38 -13.99 -1.87
CA LYS A 132 6.12 -15.44 -1.90
C LYS A 132 5.03 -15.79 -2.90
N TRP A 133 3.87 -15.11 -2.83
CA TRP A 133 2.74 -15.38 -3.70
C TRP A 133 3.01 -14.95 -5.14
N LYS A 134 3.69 -13.80 -5.38
CA LYS A 134 4.12 -13.39 -6.71
C LYS A 134 4.96 -14.46 -7.39
N LYS A 135 5.94 -15.03 -6.67
CA LYS A 135 6.77 -16.13 -7.18
C LYS A 135 5.96 -17.42 -7.39
N LYS A 136 5.12 -17.81 -6.43
CA LYS A 136 4.31 -19.04 -6.49
C LYS A 136 3.36 -19.05 -7.67
N LEU A 137 2.73 -17.91 -7.95
CA LEU A 137 1.78 -17.74 -9.06
C LEU A 137 2.49 -17.34 -10.37
N ARG A 138 3.83 -17.22 -10.36
CA ARG A 138 4.63 -16.79 -11.52
C ARG A 138 4.13 -15.47 -12.12
N SER A 139 3.58 -14.58 -11.29
CA SER A 139 3.06 -13.30 -11.73
C SER A 139 4.19 -12.29 -11.97
N LYS A 140 4.04 -11.47 -13.02
CA LYS A 140 4.91 -10.31 -13.26
C LYS A 140 4.51 -9.09 -12.43
N THR A 141 3.27 -9.07 -11.94
CA THR A 141 2.69 -8.00 -11.15
C THR A 141 2.31 -8.47 -9.76
N PRO A 142 2.17 -7.56 -8.78
CA PRO A 142 2.53 -6.14 -8.87
C PRO A 142 4.04 -5.90 -8.89
N HIS A 143 4.47 -4.74 -9.42
CA HIS A 143 5.79 -4.19 -9.13
C HIS A 143 5.79 -3.69 -7.69
N ILE A 144 6.60 -4.31 -6.82
CA ILE A 144 6.61 -4.11 -5.36
C ILE A 144 7.67 -3.07 -5.02
N ILE A 145 7.24 -2.00 -4.35
CA ILE A 145 8.11 -0.87 -3.98
C ILE A 145 8.13 -0.72 -2.46
N PHE A 146 9.31 -0.69 -1.84
CA PHE A 146 9.47 -0.09 -0.53
C PHE A 146 9.61 1.41 -0.67
N GLN A 147 8.63 2.16 -0.14
CA GLN A 147 8.75 3.61 -0.02
C GLN A 147 9.26 3.95 1.38
N PHE A 148 10.38 4.66 1.42
CA PHE A 148 11.02 5.13 2.65
C PHE A 148 10.92 6.64 2.68
N LEU A 149 10.09 7.19 3.58
CA LEU A 149 9.99 8.62 3.82
C LEU A 149 11.19 9.05 4.68
N VAL A 150 12.11 9.76 4.06
CA VAL A 150 13.32 10.24 4.74
C VAL A 150 12.98 11.40 5.66
N VAL A 151 13.19 11.17 6.92
CA VAL A 151 13.07 12.16 8.00
C VAL A 151 14.32 12.09 8.89
N ARG A 152 14.62 13.14 9.63
CA ARG A 152 15.84 13.20 10.44
C ARG A 152 16.07 11.99 11.36
N PRO A 153 15.04 11.41 12.02
CA PRO A 153 15.22 10.21 12.85
C PRO A 153 15.63 8.94 12.10
N ASN A 154 15.39 8.84 10.78
CA ASN A 154 15.61 7.60 10.03
C ASN A 154 16.64 7.70 8.89
N GLU A 155 17.16 8.90 8.60
CA GLU A 155 18.09 9.10 7.46
C GLU A 155 19.35 8.22 7.52
N HIS A 156 19.81 7.88 8.74
CA HIS A 156 20.95 7.00 8.96
C HIS A 156 20.67 5.53 8.54
N GLN A 157 19.40 5.13 8.36
CA GLN A 157 18.99 3.78 7.95
C GLN A 157 18.80 3.62 6.44
N ILE A 158 19.16 4.63 5.64
CA ILE A 158 19.06 4.52 4.17
C ILE A 158 19.86 3.34 3.60
N PRO A 159 21.10 3.04 4.02
CA PRO A 159 21.81 1.88 3.51
C PRO A 159 21.12 0.56 3.87
N GLU A 160 20.59 0.46 5.07
CA GLU A 160 19.93 -0.73 5.59
C GLU A 160 18.60 -1.04 4.88
N ILE A 161 17.82 -0.02 4.48
CA ILE A 161 16.56 -0.28 3.77
C ILE A 161 16.80 -0.94 2.40
N TYR A 162 17.87 -0.58 1.70
CA TYR A 162 18.24 -1.25 0.44
C TYR A 162 18.64 -2.72 0.67
N GLN A 163 19.40 -3.00 1.74
CA GLN A 163 19.76 -4.38 2.10
C GLN A 163 18.54 -5.19 2.50
N LEU A 164 17.63 -4.61 3.27
CA LEU A 164 16.37 -5.22 3.70
C LEU A 164 15.48 -5.54 2.49
N ALA A 165 15.31 -4.59 1.58
CA ALA A 165 14.56 -4.76 0.35
C ALA A 165 15.10 -5.90 -0.52
N LYS A 166 16.43 -5.95 -0.71
CA LYS A 166 17.11 -7.02 -1.44
C LYS A 166 16.90 -8.39 -0.79
N ARG A 167 17.00 -8.48 0.55
CA ARG A 167 16.80 -9.71 1.31
C ARG A 167 15.38 -10.27 1.16
N ILE A 168 14.37 -9.40 1.21
CA ILE A 168 12.96 -9.79 1.06
C ILE A 168 12.66 -10.10 -0.41
N GLY A 169 13.30 -9.39 -1.33
CA GLY A 169 13.13 -9.57 -2.77
C GLY A 169 12.04 -8.67 -3.34
N VAL A 170 11.89 -7.45 -2.82
CA VAL A 170 11.06 -6.41 -3.45
C VAL A 170 11.76 -5.83 -4.67
N ASP A 171 10.99 -5.30 -5.60
CA ASP A 171 11.52 -4.91 -6.91
C ASP A 171 12.25 -3.55 -6.87
N GLU A 172 11.86 -2.64 -5.97
CA GLU A 172 12.37 -1.26 -5.95
C GLU A 172 12.36 -0.67 -4.52
N VAL A 173 13.31 0.24 -4.23
CA VAL A 173 13.27 1.14 -3.07
C VAL A 173 13.15 2.57 -3.57
N LYS A 174 12.14 3.30 -3.10
CA LYS A 174 11.97 4.73 -3.35
C LYS A 174 12.18 5.54 -2.08
N LEU A 175 13.17 6.40 -2.10
CA LEU A 175 13.34 7.43 -1.08
C LEU A 175 12.40 8.61 -1.41
N LYS A 176 11.68 9.09 -0.42
CA LYS A 176 10.81 10.25 -0.52
C LYS A 176 11.15 11.23 0.60
N THR A 177 11.33 12.48 0.27
CA THR A 177 11.50 13.55 1.28
C THR A 177 10.13 14.05 1.74
N ALA A 178 10.02 14.45 3.00
CA ALA A 178 8.86 15.18 3.49
C ALA A 178 8.75 16.53 2.75
N GLN A 179 7.56 16.88 2.33
CA GLN A 179 7.23 18.16 1.65
C GLN A 179 6.44 19.03 2.59
#